data_bbf626f3bd4c1ab85a348fcf8b488fce
#
_entry.id   bbf626f3bd4c1ab85a348fcf8b488fce
#
_cell.length_a   1.000
_cell.length_b   1.000
_cell.length_c   1.000
_cell.angle_alpha   90.00
_cell.angle_beta   90.00
_cell.angle_gamma   90.00
#
_symmetry.space_group_name_H-M   'P 1'
#
loop_
_entity.id
_entity.type
_entity.pdbx_description
1 polymer ?
#
loop_
_entity_poly.entity_id
_entity_poly.type
_entity_poly.pdbx_seq_one_letter_code
_entity_poly.pdbx_strand_id
1 'polypeptide(L)'
;MSTIRLLQTTTLTPEQFVAGLTDFGPGRSQLFHNSADDYLKVHELAADHADVTEGSGGVWERLTYDWSDPGQVVITTTDSNVWGGASGYVYRLTQELDATTDIHAVIVREGKNLKGRFFGLVLGTIGRSVLTKAFANSVKAIESRAMAETSLDS
;
A
#
# COMPACT_ATOMS: atom_id res chain seq x y z
N MET A 1 -13.34 0.75 -14.79
CA MET A 1 -11.97 0.84 -14.21
C MET A 1 -11.76 2.22 -13.63
N SER A 2 -11.26 2.27 -12.40
CA SER A 2 -10.96 3.53 -11.72
C SER A 2 -9.47 3.65 -11.49
N THR A 3 -8.90 4.83 -11.78
CA THR A 3 -7.50 5.14 -11.53
C THR A 3 -7.45 6.37 -10.62
N ILE A 4 -6.78 6.22 -9.48
CA ILE A 4 -6.66 7.26 -8.46
C ILE A 4 -5.18 7.57 -8.26
N ARG A 5 -4.83 8.85 -8.28
CA ARG A 5 -3.46 9.34 -8.10
C ARG A 5 -3.39 10.15 -6.82
N LEU A 6 -2.45 9.79 -5.96
CA LEU A 6 -2.25 10.44 -4.66
C LEU A 6 -0.79 10.88 -4.52
N LEU A 7 -0.57 11.95 -3.78
CA LEU A 7 0.77 12.45 -3.46
C LEU A 7 0.87 12.71 -1.95
N GLN A 8 1.92 12.21 -1.35
CA GLN A 8 2.30 12.54 0.03
C GLN A 8 3.78 12.89 0.09
N THR A 9 4.11 13.92 0.85
CA THR A 9 5.49 14.26 1.18
C THR A 9 5.78 13.81 2.61
N THR A 10 6.93 13.19 2.82
CA THR A 10 7.29 12.60 4.11
C THR A 10 8.75 12.87 4.45
N THR A 11 9.06 12.84 5.75
CA THR A 11 10.43 12.89 6.26
C THR A 11 11.14 11.54 6.17
N LEU A 12 10.42 10.46 5.83
CA LEU A 12 11.02 9.14 5.62
C LEU A 12 11.95 9.15 4.42
N THR A 13 13.02 8.36 4.48
CA THR A 13 13.78 8.03 3.28
C THR A 13 12.97 7.06 2.42
N PRO A 14 13.26 6.95 1.11
CA PRO A 14 12.61 5.92 0.28
C PRO A 14 12.72 4.53 0.88
N GLU A 15 13.88 4.16 1.41
CA GLU A 15 14.15 2.86 2.02
C GLU A 15 13.27 2.62 3.25
N GLN A 16 13.07 3.64 4.09
CA GLN A 16 12.19 3.54 5.27
C GLN A 16 10.74 3.32 4.88
N PHE A 17 10.26 4.02 3.86
CA PHE A 17 8.90 3.82 3.36
C PHE A 17 8.71 2.41 2.80
N VAL A 18 9.64 1.95 1.96
CA VAL A 18 9.60 0.59 1.40
C VAL A 18 9.64 -0.45 2.51
N ALA A 19 10.49 -0.27 3.53
CA ALA A 19 10.56 -1.19 4.67
C ALA A 19 9.22 -1.27 5.41
N GLY A 20 8.53 -0.15 5.61
CA GLY A 20 7.20 -0.14 6.23
C GLY A 20 6.14 -0.80 5.36
N LEU A 21 6.14 -0.48 4.07
CA LEU A 21 5.18 -1.03 3.10
C LEU A 21 5.32 -2.54 2.94
N THR A 22 6.54 -3.06 3.03
CA THR A 22 6.86 -4.47 2.82
C THR A 22 7.09 -5.25 4.11
N ASP A 23 6.73 -4.68 5.25
CA ASP A 23 6.71 -5.39 6.53
C ASP A 23 5.40 -6.16 6.66
N PHE A 24 5.47 -7.48 6.48
CA PHE A 24 4.32 -8.38 6.58
C PHE A 24 4.28 -9.10 7.94
N GLY A 25 4.98 -8.58 8.93
CA GLY A 25 4.99 -9.11 10.28
C GLY A 25 3.78 -8.68 11.11
N PRO A 26 3.72 -9.12 12.38
CA PRO A 26 2.64 -8.71 13.29
C PRO A 26 2.53 -7.19 13.42
N GLY A 27 1.30 -6.69 13.52
CA GLY A 27 1.05 -5.26 13.65
C GLY A 27 0.91 -4.50 12.33
N ARG A 28 0.90 -5.19 11.19
CA ARG A 28 0.70 -4.56 9.90
C ARG A 28 -0.62 -3.80 9.83
N SER A 29 -1.67 -4.29 10.50
CA SER A 29 -2.96 -3.60 10.59
C SER A 29 -2.88 -2.21 11.22
N GLN A 30 -1.86 -1.93 12.00
CA GLN A 30 -1.61 -0.60 12.58
C GLN A 30 -1.05 0.38 11.55
N LEU A 31 -0.40 -0.13 10.50
CA LEU A 31 0.13 0.67 9.40
C LEU A 31 -0.90 0.83 8.27
N PHE A 32 -1.62 -0.23 7.96
CA PHE A 32 -2.56 -0.29 6.84
C PHE A 32 -3.89 -0.87 7.30
N HIS A 33 -4.93 -0.06 7.35
CA HIS A 33 -6.26 -0.48 7.82
C HIS A 33 -6.94 -1.52 6.93
N ASN A 34 -6.52 -1.61 5.67
CA ASN A 34 -7.04 -2.61 4.73
C ASN A 34 -6.31 -3.95 4.83
N SER A 35 -5.41 -4.11 5.79
CA SER A 35 -4.67 -5.35 6.02
C SER A 35 -4.87 -5.81 7.46
N ALA A 36 -5.93 -6.57 7.69
CA ALA A 36 -6.21 -7.16 9.00
C ALA A 36 -5.30 -8.38 9.23
N ASP A 37 -4.80 -8.54 10.44
CA ASP A 37 -3.82 -9.58 10.77
C ASP A 37 -4.34 -11.00 10.50
N ASP A 38 -5.64 -11.27 10.70
CA ASP A 38 -6.24 -12.58 10.44
C ASP A 38 -6.44 -12.90 8.95
N TYR A 39 -6.37 -11.91 8.06
CA TYR A 39 -6.37 -12.13 6.60
C TYR A 39 -4.98 -12.33 6.03
N LEU A 40 -3.94 -11.86 6.73
CA LEU A 40 -2.58 -11.82 6.19
C LEU A 40 -1.99 -13.22 6.09
N LYS A 41 -1.59 -13.61 4.88
CA LYS A 41 -0.86 -14.84 4.60
C LYS A 41 0.31 -14.52 3.69
N VAL A 42 1.51 -14.85 4.13
CA VAL A 42 2.72 -14.69 3.33
C VAL A 42 2.99 -16.00 2.61
N HIS A 43 2.83 -16.01 1.28
CA HIS A 43 3.06 -17.21 0.46
C HIS A 43 4.53 -17.31 0.06
N GLU A 44 5.16 -16.17 -0.22
CA GLU A 44 6.58 -16.06 -0.54
C GLU A 44 7.10 -14.70 -0.09
N LEU A 45 8.30 -14.66 0.47
CA LEU A 45 8.98 -13.43 0.83
C LEU A 45 10.46 -13.55 0.47
N ALA A 46 10.92 -12.68 -0.41
CA ALA A 46 12.30 -12.56 -0.83
C ALA A 46 12.85 -11.16 -0.53
N ALA A 47 14.09 -10.89 -0.90
CA ALA A 47 14.74 -9.61 -0.60
C ALA A 47 14.11 -8.43 -1.36
N ASP A 48 13.52 -8.67 -2.54
CA ASP A 48 13.02 -7.63 -3.44
C ASP A 48 11.60 -7.90 -3.97
N HIS A 49 10.95 -8.97 -3.51
CA HIS A 49 9.58 -9.29 -3.91
C HIS A 49 8.87 -10.14 -2.86
N ALA A 50 7.55 -10.16 -2.92
CA ALA A 50 6.71 -10.98 -2.05
C ALA A 50 5.41 -11.36 -2.75
N ASP A 51 4.81 -12.46 -2.31
CA ASP A 51 3.48 -12.91 -2.71
C ASP A 51 2.67 -13.12 -1.42
N VAL A 52 1.65 -12.31 -1.23
CA VAL A 52 0.88 -12.30 0.02
C VAL A 52 -0.62 -12.21 -0.26
N THR A 53 -1.43 -12.67 0.69
CA THR A 53 -2.86 -12.40 0.72
C THR A 53 -3.15 -11.43 1.85
N GLU A 54 -3.83 -10.34 1.55
CA GLU A 54 -4.23 -9.31 2.50
C GLU A 54 -5.72 -9.02 2.35
N GLY A 55 -6.33 -8.47 3.38
CA GLY A 55 -7.72 -8.05 3.31
C GLY A 55 -8.28 -7.60 4.64
N SER A 56 -9.51 -7.13 4.58
CA SER A 56 -10.30 -6.73 5.75
C SER A 56 -11.77 -6.61 5.36
N GLY A 57 -12.67 -6.79 6.33
CA GLY A 57 -14.10 -6.54 6.11
C GLY A 57 -14.76 -7.37 5.02
N GLY A 58 -14.31 -8.60 4.80
CA GLY A 58 -14.88 -9.49 3.77
C GLY A 58 -14.32 -9.30 2.36
N VAL A 59 -13.34 -8.42 2.19
CA VAL A 59 -12.62 -8.21 0.92
C VAL A 59 -11.20 -8.68 1.10
N TRP A 60 -10.74 -9.57 0.22
CA TRP A 60 -9.37 -10.05 0.24
C TRP A 60 -8.74 -9.95 -1.15
N GLU A 61 -7.43 -9.82 -1.18
CA GLU A 61 -6.64 -9.79 -2.40
C GLU A 61 -5.38 -10.62 -2.23
N ARG A 62 -5.03 -11.35 -3.26
CA ARG A 62 -3.70 -11.91 -3.42
C ARG A 62 -2.87 -10.95 -4.25
N LEU A 63 -1.73 -10.56 -3.69
CA LEU A 63 -0.91 -9.47 -4.21
C LEU A 63 0.52 -9.93 -4.39
N THR A 64 1.13 -9.55 -5.52
CA THR A 64 2.58 -9.63 -5.67
C THR A 64 3.16 -8.24 -5.48
N TYR A 65 4.19 -8.14 -4.65
CA TYR A 65 4.96 -6.92 -4.39
C TYR A 65 6.30 -7.04 -5.08
N ASP A 66 6.71 -6.03 -5.81
CA ASP A 66 8.03 -5.95 -6.44
C ASP A 66 8.67 -4.61 -6.09
N TRP A 67 9.79 -4.66 -5.36
CA TRP A 67 10.59 -3.48 -5.02
C TRP A 67 12.05 -3.66 -5.42
N SER A 68 12.27 -4.41 -6.51
CA SER A 68 13.60 -4.58 -7.10
C SER A 68 14.19 -3.27 -7.64
N ASP A 69 13.34 -2.32 -8.02
CA ASP A 69 13.74 -0.94 -8.32
C ASP A 69 13.68 -0.12 -7.02
N PRO A 70 14.79 0.50 -6.56
CA PRO A 70 14.80 1.26 -5.31
C PRO A 70 13.92 2.51 -5.32
N GLY A 71 13.51 2.98 -6.49
CA GLY A 71 12.65 4.16 -6.65
C GLY A 71 11.17 3.85 -6.76
N GLN A 72 10.76 2.59 -6.69
CA GLN A 72 9.33 2.24 -6.82
C GLN A 72 8.99 0.91 -6.19
N VAL A 73 7.70 0.78 -5.85
CA VAL A 73 7.10 -0.51 -5.49
C VAL A 73 5.91 -0.74 -6.41
N VAL A 74 5.89 -1.88 -7.09
CA VAL A 74 4.77 -2.30 -7.95
C VAL A 74 4.03 -3.42 -7.24
N ILE A 75 2.72 -3.23 -7.05
CA ILE A 75 1.86 -4.20 -6.39
C ILE A 75 0.78 -4.60 -7.39
N THR A 76 0.72 -5.88 -7.71
CA THR A 76 -0.23 -6.41 -8.68
C THR A 76 -1.24 -7.30 -7.98
N THR A 77 -2.53 -7.05 -8.19
CA THR A 77 -3.60 -7.93 -7.72
C THR A 77 -3.66 -9.14 -8.64
N THR A 78 -3.27 -10.32 -8.13
CA THR A 78 -3.26 -11.55 -8.90
C THR A 78 -4.55 -12.35 -8.71
N ASP A 79 -5.24 -12.16 -7.58
CA ASP A 79 -6.55 -12.74 -7.31
C ASP A 79 -7.27 -11.91 -6.23
N SER A 80 -8.58 -11.96 -6.21
CA SER A 80 -9.42 -11.27 -5.23
C SER A 80 -10.86 -11.75 -5.36
N ASN A 81 -11.63 -11.58 -4.30
CA ASN A 81 -13.06 -11.84 -4.37
C ASN A 81 -13.87 -10.71 -5.02
N VAL A 82 -13.28 -9.55 -5.29
CA VAL A 82 -13.97 -8.39 -5.88
C VAL A 82 -13.18 -7.69 -6.99
N TRP A 83 -11.86 -7.76 -6.98
CA TRP A 83 -11.00 -7.05 -7.93
C TRP A 83 -10.37 -7.99 -8.95
N GLY A 84 -10.13 -7.49 -10.14
CA GLY A 84 -9.50 -8.27 -11.22
C GLY A 84 -8.87 -7.36 -12.26
N GLY A 85 -8.58 -7.89 -13.44
CA GLY A 85 -8.02 -7.15 -14.57
C GLY A 85 -6.72 -6.47 -14.25
N ALA A 86 -6.67 -5.14 -14.43
CA ALA A 86 -5.48 -4.32 -14.23
C ALA A 86 -5.32 -3.79 -12.80
N SER A 87 -6.08 -4.31 -11.84
CA SER A 87 -6.05 -3.83 -10.44
C SER A 87 -4.65 -3.95 -9.83
N GLY A 88 -4.25 -2.94 -9.08
CA GLY A 88 -2.96 -2.89 -8.42
C GLY A 88 -2.60 -1.50 -7.97
N TYR A 89 -1.36 -1.37 -7.47
CA TYR A 89 -0.82 -0.11 -6.95
C TYR A 89 0.60 0.08 -7.48
N VAL A 90 0.97 1.33 -7.73
CA VAL A 90 2.37 1.69 -8.00
C VAL A 90 2.72 2.86 -7.09
N TYR A 91 3.78 2.72 -6.31
CA TYR A 91 4.35 3.79 -5.50
C TYR A 91 5.68 4.21 -6.11
N ARG A 92 5.80 5.47 -6.48
CA ARG A 92 7.06 6.06 -6.97
C ARG A 92 7.60 7.02 -5.94
N LEU A 93 8.88 6.86 -5.62
CA LEU A 93 9.55 7.54 -4.54
C LEU A 93 10.63 8.45 -5.11
N THR A 94 10.53 9.75 -4.81
CA THR A 94 11.51 10.74 -5.25
C THR A 94 12.04 11.48 -4.03
N GLN A 95 13.33 11.36 -3.76
CA GLN A 95 13.96 12.11 -2.68
C GLN A 95 14.30 13.52 -3.16
N GLU A 96 13.85 14.52 -2.40
CA GLU A 96 14.07 15.93 -2.71
C GLU A 96 15.35 16.45 -2.06
N LEU A 97 15.79 17.65 -2.49
CA LEU A 97 17.03 18.26 -1.99
C LEU A 97 16.98 18.60 -0.49
N ASP A 98 15.79 18.81 0.08
CA ASP A 98 15.61 19.06 1.51
C ASP A 98 15.56 17.79 2.36
N ALA A 99 15.92 16.65 1.78
CA ALA A 99 15.89 15.32 2.38
C ALA A 99 14.49 14.75 2.65
N THR A 100 13.43 15.42 2.20
CA THR A 100 12.09 14.80 2.20
C THR A 100 11.94 13.85 1.00
N THR A 101 10.94 13.01 1.06
CA THR A 101 10.58 12.08 -0.03
C THR A 101 9.16 12.38 -0.48
N ASP A 102 8.98 12.53 -1.79
CA ASP A 102 7.66 12.57 -2.41
C ASP A 102 7.25 11.16 -2.80
N ILE A 103 6.05 10.76 -2.39
CA ILE A 103 5.48 9.45 -2.69
C ILE A 103 4.28 9.66 -3.61
N HIS A 104 4.41 9.25 -4.86
CA HIS A 104 3.33 9.25 -5.83
C HIS A 104 2.71 7.86 -5.88
N ALA A 105 1.46 7.75 -5.48
CA ALA A 105 0.71 6.50 -5.51
C ALA A 105 -0.29 6.53 -6.66
N VAL A 106 -0.28 5.48 -7.47
CA VAL A 106 -1.29 5.24 -8.51
C VAL A 106 -2.02 3.96 -8.14
N ILE A 107 -3.33 4.06 -7.95
CA ILE A 107 -4.19 2.96 -7.54
C ILE A 107 -5.16 2.67 -8.68
N VAL A 108 -5.12 1.46 -9.22
CA VAL A 108 -6.03 1.01 -10.27
C VAL A 108 -6.98 -0.03 -9.69
N ARG A 109 -8.28 0.18 -9.89
CA ARG A 109 -9.32 -0.74 -9.45
C ARG A 109 -10.23 -1.11 -10.60
N GLU A 110 -10.32 -2.40 -10.87
CA GLU A 110 -11.20 -2.97 -11.86
C GLU A 110 -12.04 -4.06 -11.20
N GLY A 111 -13.35 -3.83 -11.09
CA GLY A 111 -14.26 -4.79 -10.47
C GLY A 111 -14.49 -6.02 -11.38
N LYS A 112 -14.31 -7.22 -10.83
CA LYS A 112 -14.49 -8.47 -11.60
C LYS A 112 -15.91 -9.02 -11.53
N ASN A 113 -16.77 -8.47 -10.66
CA ASN A 113 -18.15 -8.89 -10.47
C ASN A 113 -19.01 -7.68 -10.06
N LEU A 114 -20.32 -7.89 -9.81
CA LEU A 114 -21.22 -6.79 -9.44
C LEU A 114 -20.79 -6.08 -8.17
N LYS A 115 -20.32 -6.83 -7.16
CA LYS A 115 -19.83 -6.26 -5.90
C LYS A 115 -18.58 -5.40 -6.12
N GLY A 116 -17.63 -5.89 -6.94
CA GLY A 116 -16.43 -5.13 -7.29
C GLY A 116 -16.75 -3.89 -8.12
N ARG A 117 -17.69 -3.98 -9.05
CA ARG A 117 -18.14 -2.82 -9.86
C ARG A 117 -18.80 -1.76 -8.98
N PHE A 118 -19.59 -2.18 -8.00
CA PHE A 118 -20.21 -1.26 -7.05
C PHE A 118 -19.13 -0.53 -6.22
N PHE A 119 -18.16 -1.26 -5.68
CA PHE A 119 -17.05 -0.65 -4.95
C PHE A 119 -16.23 0.29 -5.84
N GLY A 120 -15.98 -0.09 -7.08
CA GLY A 120 -15.28 0.77 -8.05
C GLY A 120 -16.03 2.07 -8.31
N LEU A 121 -17.37 2.01 -8.41
CA LEU A 121 -18.21 3.20 -8.58
C LEU A 121 -18.14 4.11 -7.36
N VAL A 122 -18.21 3.56 -6.14
CA VAL A 122 -18.09 4.32 -4.89
C VAL A 122 -16.72 4.98 -4.81
N LEU A 123 -15.65 4.27 -5.13
CA LEU A 123 -14.29 4.84 -5.18
C LEU A 123 -14.18 5.97 -6.19
N GLY A 124 -14.85 5.85 -7.34
CA GLY A 124 -14.84 6.89 -8.37
C GLY A 124 -15.56 8.19 -7.95
N THR A 125 -16.48 8.12 -6.99
CA THR A 125 -17.28 9.29 -6.56
C THR A 125 -16.74 9.94 -5.27
N ILE A 126 -16.43 9.15 -4.24
CA ILE A 126 -16.00 9.67 -2.92
C ILE A 126 -14.64 9.13 -2.50
N GLY A 127 -14.12 8.13 -3.20
CA GLY A 127 -12.97 7.34 -2.77
C GLY A 127 -11.67 8.11 -2.70
N ARG A 128 -11.49 9.16 -3.54
CA ARG A 128 -10.25 9.94 -3.53
C ARG A 128 -10.00 10.59 -2.16
N SER A 129 -11.02 11.19 -1.57
CA SER A 129 -10.93 11.79 -0.23
C SER A 129 -10.57 10.73 0.83
N VAL A 130 -11.27 9.61 0.81
CA VAL A 130 -11.06 8.51 1.75
C VAL A 130 -9.68 7.91 1.58
N LEU A 131 -9.26 7.65 0.34
CA LEU A 131 -7.95 7.07 0.06
C LEU A 131 -6.81 8.04 0.36
N THR A 132 -6.99 9.35 0.11
CA THR A 132 -6.01 10.36 0.50
C THR A 132 -5.77 10.35 2.00
N LYS A 133 -6.85 10.31 2.78
CA LYS A 133 -6.77 10.26 4.24
C LYS A 133 -6.13 8.96 4.73
N ALA A 134 -6.52 7.83 4.16
CA ALA A 134 -5.95 6.53 4.51
C ALA A 134 -4.45 6.48 4.21
N PHE A 135 -4.05 6.98 3.04
CA PHE A 135 -2.64 7.05 2.65
C PHE A 135 -1.84 7.96 3.58
N ALA A 136 -2.35 9.15 3.89
CA ALA A 136 -1.71 10.06 4.84
C ALA A 136 -1.56 9.42 6.22
N ASN A 137 -2.57 8.71 6.69
CA ASN A 137 -2.52 8.00 7.98
C ASN A 137 -1.48 6.87 7.98
N SER A 138 -1.38 6.12 6.88
CA SER A 138 -0.36 5.06 6.74
C SER A 138 1.05 5.65 6.74
N VAL A 139 1.28 6.74 6.02
CA VAL A 139 2.57 7.43 6.00
C VAL A 139 2.94 7.91 7.41
N LYS A 140 2.01 8.53 8.13
CA LYS A 140 2.22 8.97 9.52
C LYS A 140 2.53 7.81 10.45
N ALA A 141 1.87 6.67 10.29
CA ALA A 141 2.12 5.49 11.11
C ALA A 141 3.54 4.95 10.87
N ILE A 142 4.00 4.92 9.63
CA ILE A 142 5.36 4.52 9.28
C ILE A 142 6.38 5.52 9.83
N GLU A 143 6.11 6.83 9.72
CA GLU A 143 6.95 7.88 10.32
C GLU A 143 7.11 7.69 11.83
N SER A 144 6.01 7.47 12.54
CA SER A 144 6.02 7.25 13.99
C SER A 144 6.82 6.02 14.37
N ARG A 145 6.70 4.94 13.61
CA ARG A 145 7.45 3.71 13.81
C ARG A 145 8.95 3.92 13.57
N ALA A 146 9.32 4.64 12.52
CA ALA A 146 10.71 4.95 12.20
C ALA A 146 11.35 5.83 13.29
N MET A 147 10.62 6.80 13.82
CA MET A 147 11.08 7.64 14.95
C MET A 147 11.29 6.81 16.22
N ALA A 148 10.38 5.90 16.54
CA ALA A 148 10.50 5.01 17.70
C ALA A 148 11.74 4.11 17.59
N GLU A 149 12.00 3.55 16.41
CA GLU A 149 13.19 2.73 16.13
C GLU A 149 14.48 3.55 16.30
N THR A 150 14.51 4.78 15.80
CA THR A 150 15.66 5.68 15.95
C THR A 150 15.90 6.03 17.43
N SER A 151 14.84 6.25 18.21
CA SER A 151 14.96 6.55 19.65
C SER A 151 15.53 5.38 20.46
N LEU A 152 15.24 4.14 20.04
CA LEU A 152 15.76 2.94 20.70
C LEU A 152 17.24 2.72 20.41
N ASP A 153 17.73 3.20 19.27
CA ASP A 153 19.12 3.05 18.83
C ASP A 153 20.05 4.13 19.39
N SER A 154 19.51 5.16 20.05
CA SER A 154 20.29 6.27 20.61
C SER A 154 20.65 6.13 22.09
#